data_2890b5bac6653e0a7dfa29aec6ece4c1
#
_entry.id   2890b5bac6653e0a7dfa29aec6ece4c1
#
_cell.length_a   1.000
_cell.length_b   1.000
_cell.length_c   1.000
_cell.angle_alpha   90.00
_cell.angle_beta   90.00
_cell.angle_gamma   90.00
#
_symmetry.space_group_name_H-M   'P 1'
#
loop_
_entity.id
_entity.type
_entity.pdbx_description
1 polymer ?
#
loop_
_entity_poly.entity_id
_entity_poly.type
_entity_poly.pdbx_seq_one_letter_code
_entity_poly.pdbx_strand_id
1 'polypeptide(L)'
;MKKTLFIALLGIVGVLVLVGGYLVGKYNTMVDLDLDAEKAQGQVEVVLQRRFDLIPNLVESVRGAMDQEEDVFTALAEARTRYAGTSSGTPERVDAANQVESALSRLLVVMENYPELRSVDTVQSLMDELTGTENRISVERQRYNEAVTTYNKFIRRFPNNLLAGMFGFEDRPLFEAVSEADVAPSVDLAD
;
A
#
# COMPACT_ATOMS: atom_id res chain seq x y z
N MET A 1 5.11 -45.85 -44.16
CA MET A 1 5.53 -45.78 -42.75
C MET A 1 6.44 -44.55 -42.49
N LYS A 2 7.57 -44.32 -43.19
CA LYS A 2 8.50 -43.17 -42.90
C LYS A 2 7.85 -41.81 -43.12
N LYS A 3 6.99 -41.60 -44.16
CA LYS A 3 6.31 -40.33 -44.43
C LYS A 3 5.25 -40.00 -43.37
N THR A 4 4.48 -40.97 -42.92
CA THR A 4 3.48 -40.79 -41.85
C THR A 4 4.11 -40.45 -40.50
N LEU A 5 5.25 -41.05 -40.20
CA LEU A 5 6.03 -40.78 -39.00
C LEU A 5 6.63 -39.38 -39.03
N PHE A 6 7.08 -38.91 -40.19
CA PHE A 6 7.61 -37.53 -40.37
C PHE A 6 6.51 -36.46 -40.22
N ILE A 7 5.31 -36.73 -40.78
CA ILE A 7 4.16 -35.79 -40.63
C ILE A 7 3.70 -35.74 -39.17
N ALA A 8 3.66 -36.89 -38.48
CA ALA A 8 3.36 -36.91 -37.04
C ALA A 8 4.37 -36.14 -36.19
N LEU A 9 5.68 -36.29 -36.49
CA LEU A 9 6.73 -35.53 -35.81
C LEU A 9 6.61 -34.04 -36.02
N LEU A 10 6.34 -33.59 -37.28
CA LEU A 10 6.10 -32.20 -37.61
C LEU A 10 4.87 -31.63 -36.83
N GLY A 11 3.79 -32.42 -36.74
CA GLY A 11 2.61 -32.07 -35.94
C GLY A 11 2.92 -31.89 -34.47
N ILE A 12 3.71 -32.81 -33.86
CA ILE A 12 4.12 -32.70 -32.47
C ILE A 12 4.99 -31.46 -32.24
N VAL A 13 5.97 -31.20 -33.09
CA VAL A 13 6.82 -30.00 -33.04
C VAL A 13 5.98 -28.74 -33.14
N GLY A 14 5.01 -28.71 -34.07
CA GLY A 14 4.09 -27.57 -34.20
C GLY A 14 3.28 -27.31 -32.91
N VAL A 15 2.74 -28.36 -32.29
CA VAL A 15 2.02 -28.25 -31.01
C VAL A 15 2.96 -27.75 -29.88
N LEU A 16 4.18 -28.26 -29.79
CA LEU A 16 5.14 -27.84 -28.79
C LEU A 16 5.52 -26.34 -28.93
N VAL A 17 5.66 -25.86 -30.18
CA VAL A 17 5.93 -24.44 -30.44
C VAL A 17 4.74 -23.57 -30.02
N LEU A 18 3.52 -23.98 -30.33
CA LEU A 18 2.30 -23.25 -29.95
C LEU A 18 2.14 -23.22 -28.41
N VAL A 19 2.33 -24.35 -27.74
CA VAL A 19 2.28 -24.43 -26.28
C VAL A 19 3.38 -23.57 -25.64
N GLY A 20 4.61 -23.67 -26.16
CA GLY A 20 5.73 -22.83 -25.69
C GLY A 20 5.44 -21.34 -25.82
N GLY A 21 4.97 -20.91 -26.99
CA GLY A 21 4.56 -19.52 -27.23
C GLY A 21 3.43 -19.04 -26.29
N TYR A 22 2.44 -19.89 -26.04
CA TYR A 22 1.36 -19.62 -25.09
C TYR A 22 1.91 -19.43 -23.65
N LEU A 23 2.80 -20.31 -23.21
CA LEU A 23 3.41 -20.23 -21.86
C LEU A 23 4.26 -18.97 -21.70
N VAL A 24 5.07 -18.64 -22.70
CA VAL A 24 5.87 -17.39 -22.70
C VAL A 24 4.97 -16.17 -22.61
N GLY A 25 3.87 -16.15 -23.39
CA GLY A 25 2.89 -15.07 -23.32
C GLY A 25 2.26 -14.92 -21.94
N LYS A 26 1.93 -16.03 -21.27
CA LYS A 26 1.40 -15.99 -19.90
C LYS A 26 2.42 -15.51 -18.88
N TYR A 27 3.67 -15.96 -19.00
CA TYR A 27 4.77 -15.51 -18.16
C TYR A 27 4.99 -13.99 -18.29
N ASN A 28 5.07 -13.48 -19.52
CA ASN A 28 5.24 -12.03 -19.74
C ASN A 28 4.07 -11.23 -19.14
N THR A 29 2.84 -11.71 -19.28
CA THR A 29 1.68 -11.05 -18.64
C THR A 29 1.78 -11.06 -17.10
N MET A 30 2.30 -12.12 -16.48
CA MET A 30 2.54 -12.15 -15.04
C MET A 30 3.56 -11.09 -14.63
N VAL A 31 4.67 -11.00 -15.38
CA VAL A 31 5.72 -9.99 -15.14
C VAL A 31 5.15 -8.58 -15.29
N ASP A 32 4.39 -8.30 -16.34
CA ASP A 32 3.80 -6.99 -16.58
C ASP A 32 2.86 -6.57 -15.44
N LEU A 33 1.98 -7.48 -15.00
CA LEU A 33 1.05 -7.20 -13.90
C LEU A 33 1.76 -7.05 -12.56
N ASP A 34 2.84 -7.79 -12.33
CA ASP A 34 3.67 -7.66 -11.13
C ASP A 34 4.38 -6.31 -11.09
N LEU A 35 4.94 -5.86 -12.22
CA LEU A 35 5.56 -4.54 -12.36
C LEU A 35 4.55 -3.39 -12.22
N ASP A 36 3.32 -3.56 -12.71
CA ASP A 36 2.26 -2.58 -12.53
C ASP A 36 1.88 -2.44 -11.05
N ALA A 37 1.81 -3.53 -10.32
CA ALA A 37 1.57 -3.53 -8.87
C ALA A 37 2.74 -2.88 -8.11
N GLU A 38 3.99 -3.18 -8.48
CA GLU A 38 5.19 -2.57 -7.90
C GLU A 38 5.24 -1.06 -8.15
N LYS A 39 4.93 -0.63 -9.36
CA LYS A 39 4.83 0.79 -9.71
C LYS A 39 3.77 1.50 -8.89
N ALA A 40 2.59 0.92 -8.75
CA ALA A 40 1.52 1.49 -7.95
C ALA A 40 1.91 1.58 -6.47
N GLN A 41 2.62 0.58 -5.93
CA GLN A 41 3.20 0.61 -4.59
C GLN A 41 4.17 1.77 -4.41
N GLY A 42 5.08 1.97 -5.36
CA GLY A 42 6.02 3.09 -5.33
C GLY A 42 5.32 4.45 -5.26
N GLN A 43 4.15 4.61 -5.92
CA GLN A 43 3.36 5.84 -5.81
C GLN A 43 2.77 6.04 -4.42
N VAL A 44 2.26 4.99 -3.79
CA VAL A 44 1.79 5.06 -2.38
C VAL A 44 2.94 5.47 -1.46
N GLU A 45 4.12 4.85 -1.60
CA GLU A 45 5.28 5.15 -0.76
C GLU A 45 5.76 6.60 -0.91
N VAL A 46 5.75 7.15 -2.12
CA VAL A 46 6.12 8.56 -2.36
C VAL A 46 5.20 9.52 -1.61
N VAL A 47 3.89 9.26 -1.64
CA VAL A 47 2.91 10.12 -0.95
C VAL A 47 2.98 9.95 0.58
N LEU A 48 3.15 8.70 1.06
CA LEU A 48 3.37 8.41 2.48
C LEU A 48 4.65 9.09 2.99
N GLN A 49 5.75 9.00 2.24
CA GLN A 49 7.00 9.64 2.61
C GLN A 49 6.82 11.16 2.75
N ARG A 50 6.16 11.80 1.77
CA ARG A 50 5.87 13.24 1.84
C ARG A 50 5.08 13.60 3.10
N ARG A 51 4.03 12.81 3.43
CA ARG A 51 3.24 13.03 4.65
C ARG A 51 4.08 12.88 5.91
N PHE A 52 4.92 11.84 5.98
CA PHE A 52 5.75 11.57 7.15
C PHE A 52 6.88 12.59 7.33
N ASP A 53 7.31 13.25 6.24
CA ASP A 53 8.28 14.34 6.29
C ASP A 53 7.68 15.65 6.86
N LEU A 54 6.36 15.82 6.84
CA LEU A 54 5.65 16.93 7.48
C LEU A 54 5.54 16.77 9.00
N ILE A 55 5.54 15.54 9.51
CA ILE A 55 5.33 15.23 10.92
C ILE A 55 6.34 15.93 11.85
N PRO A 56 7.68 15.91 11.61
CA PRO A 56 8.63 16.61 12.47
C PRO A 56 8.34 18.10 12.55
N ASN A 57 8.01 18.75 11.44
CA ASN A 57 7.73 20.18 11.38
C ASN A 57 6.44 20.51 12.17
N LEU A 58 5.42 19.63 12.07
CA LEU A 58 4.21 19.79 12.88
C LEU A 58 4.52 19.65 14.37
N VAL A 59 5.22 18.58 14.77
CA VAL A 59 5.62 18.34 16.17
C VAL A 59 6.43 19.51 16.72
N GLU A 60 7.41 20.01 15.98
CA GLU A 60 8.21 21.17 16.38
C GLU A 60 7.35 22.42 16.58
N SER A 61 6.39 22.66 15.70
CA SER A 61 5.51 23.83 15.74
C SER A 61 4.53 23.81 16.92
N VAL A 62 4.14 22.62 17.42
CA VAL A 62 3.10 22.49 18.47
C VAL A 62 3.68 22.13 19.85
N ARG A 63 4.88 21.58 19.91
CA ARG A 63 5.49 21.03 21.14
C ARG A 63 5.54 22.06 22.30
N GLY A 64 5.82 23.32 22.00
CA GLY A 64 5.92 24.36 23.04
C GLY A 64 4.60 24.70 23.72
N ALA A 65 3.47 24.47 23.05
CA ALA A 65 2.13 24.66 23.61
C ALA A 65 1.53 23.38 24.19
N MET A 66 2.08 22.22 23.82
CA MET A 66 1.59 20.87 24.16
C MET A 66 2.66 20.07 24.93
N ASP A 67 3.47 20.71 25.74
CA ASP A 67 4.59 20.10 26.49
C ASP A 67 4.15 19.01 27.49
N GLN A 68 2.88 18.98 27.87
CA GLN A 68 2.31 17.91 28.72
C GLN A 68 1.95 16.63 27.97
N GLU A 69 1.98 16.66 26.61
CA GLU A 69 1.53 15.55 25.74
C GLU A 69 2.72 14.70 25.22
N GLU A 70 3.75 14.51 26.05
CA GLU A 70 4.99 13.82 25.65
C GLU A 70 4.76 12.39 25.15
N ASP A 71 3.75 11.68 25.70
CA ASP A 71 3.38 10.32 25.28
C ASP A 71 2.93 10.27 23.80
N VAL A 72 2.19 11.29 23.36
CA VAL A 72 1.72 11.38 21.97
C VAL A 72 2.88 11.59 20.99
N PHE A 73 3.81 12.47 21.35
CA PHE A 73 5.00 12.72 20.53
C PHE A 73 5.93 11.51 20.48
N THR A 74 6.09 10.81 21.62
CA THR A 74 6.90 9.60 21.70
C THR A 74 6.31 8.48 20.85
N ALA A 75 5.00 8.21 20.95
CA ALA A 75 4.31 7.21 20.15
C ALA A 75 4.46 7.49 18.64
N LEU A 76 4.36 8.76 18.23
CA LEU A 76 4.51 9.14 16.83
C LEU A 76 5.96 8.95 16.33
N ALA A 77 6.96 9.30 17.17
CA ALA A 77 8.38 9.11 16.85
C ALA A 77 8.74 7.61 16.74
N GLU A 78 8.22 6.76 17.63
CA GLU A 78 8.42 5.31 17.59
C GLU A 78 7.79 4.69 16.35
N ALA A 79 6.55 5.08 16.01
CA ALA A 79 5.86 4.60 14.82
C ALA A 79 6.64 4.96 13.53
N ARG A 80 7.15 6.20 13.42
CA ARG A 80 8.00 6.62 12.30
C ARG A 80 9.31 5.83 12.23
N THR A 81 9.95 5.58 13.37
CA THR A 81 11.20 4.79 13.44
C THR A 81 10.95 3.38 12.95
N ARG A 82 9.84 2.77 13.34
CA ARG A 82 9.44 1.43 12.89
C ARG A 82 9.19 1.41 11.38
N TYR A 83 8.45 2.38 10.85
CA TYR A 83 8.23 2.50 9.41
C TYR A 83 9.55 2.62 8.64
N ALA A 84 10.48 3.46 9.09
CA ALA A 84 11.79 3.63 8.45
C ALA A 84 12.65 2.35 8.47
N GLY A 85 12.45 1.48 9.47
CA GLY A 85 13.20 0.21 9.63
C GLY A 85 12.60 -0.98 8.88
N THR A 86 11.42 -0.84 8.24
CA THR A 86 10.79 -1.94 7.48
C THR A 86 11.09 -1.86 5.98
N SER A 87 11.20 -3.03 5.33
CA SER A 87 11.43 -3.10 3.88
C SER A 87 10.18 -2.79 3.07
N SER A 88 10.34 -2.11 1.94
CA SER A 88 9.27 -1.88 0.97
C SER A 88 8.68 -3.18 0.45
N GLY A 89 7.37 -3.20 0.21
CA GLY A 89 6.67 -4.34 -0.38
C GLY A 89 6.30 -5.46 0.58
N THR A 90 6.54 -5.29 1.87
CA THR A 90 6.20 -6.30 2.88
C THR A 90 4.91 -5.95 3.62
N PRO A 91 4.16 -6.96 4.15
CA PRO A 91 3.01 -6.70 5.03
C PRO A 91 3.39 -5.83 6.23
N GLU A 92 4.57 -6.04 6.81
CA GLU A 92 5.09 -5.28 7.96
C GLU A 92 5.26 -3.79 7.62
N ARG A 93 5.56 -3.47 6.35
CA ARG A 93 5.64 -2.07 5.88
C ARG A 93 4.26 -1.41 5.87
N VAL A 94 3.22 -2.14 5.44
CA VAL A 94 1.83 -1.69 5.47
C VAL A 94 1.37 -1.44 6.90
N ASP A 95 1.64 -2.39 7.81
CA ASP A 95 1.30 -2.27 9.24
C ASP A 95 2.00 -1.09 9.89
N ALA A 96 3.29 -0.89 9.60
CA ALA A 96 4.06 0.23 10.12
C ALA A 96 3.52 1.58 9.61
N ALA A 97 3.11 1.66 8.34
CA ALA A 97 2.46 2.85 7.79
C ALA A 97 1.14 3.16 8.53
N ASN A 98 0.30 2.15 8.76
CA ASN A 98 -0.95 2.30 9.50
C ASN A 98 -0.72 2.74 10.96
N GLN A 99 0.37 2.29 11.62
CA GLN A 99 0.73 2.76 12.95
C GLN A 99 1.11 4.25 12.97
N VAL A 100 1.83 4.75 11.96
CA VAL A 100 2.13 6.19 11.85
C VAL A 100 0.83 6.98 11.66
N GLU A 101 -0.09 6.48 10.82
CA GLU A 101 -1.41 7.10 10.61
C GLU A 101 -2.21 7.20 11.91
N SER A 102 -2.27 6.10 12.68
CA SER A 102 -2.98 6.07 13.97
C SER A 102 -2.34 7.02 14.99
N ALA A 103 -1.02 7.07 15.08
CA ALA A 103 -0.31 7.97 15.98
C ALA A 103 -0.50 9.46 15.58
N LEU A 104 -0.46 9.75 14.28
CA LEU A 104 -0.75 11.09 13.77
C LEU A 104 -2.19 11.51 14.05
N SER A 105 -3.16 10.62 13.85
CA SER A 105 -4.57 10.88 14.15
C SER A 105 -4.77 11.22 15.63
N ARG A 106 -4.10 10.53 16.55
CA ARG A 106 -4.12 10.86 17.98
C ARG A 106 -3.57 12.25 18.26
N LEU A 107 -2.43 12.63 17.64
CA LEU A 107 -1.89 13.98 17.76
C LEU A 107 -2.92 15.03 17.31
N LEU A 108 -3.57 14.81 16.16
CA LEU A 108 -4.56 15.73 15.63
C LEU A 108 -5.78 15.88 16.55
N VAL A 109 -6.27 14.79 17.15
CA VAL A 109 -7.36 14.82 18.14
C VAL A 109 -6.96 15.58 19.40
N VAL A 110 -5.74 15.35 19.93
CA VAL A 110 -5.26 16.06 21.11
C VAL A 110 -5.09 17.57 20.83
N MET A 111 -4.65 17.94 19.62
CA MET A 111 -4.55 19.34 19.19
C MET A 111 -5.89 20.08 19.20
N GLU A 112 -7.03 19.38 19.19
CA GLU A 112 -8.36 20.01 19.32
C GLU A 112 -8.57 20.70 20.67
N ASN A 113 -7.85 20.25 21.71
CA ASN A 113 -7.86 20.86 23.05
C ASN A 113 -7.03 22.15 23.14
N TYR A 114 -6.29 22.48 22.08
CA TYR A 114 -5.38 23.65 22.01
C TYR A 114 -5.81 24.59 20.86
N PRO A 115 -6.95 25.30 21.00
CA PRO A 115 -7.51 26.09 19.90
C PRO A 115 -6.61 27.24 19.43
N GLU A 116 -5.71 27.73 20.31
CA GLU A 116 -4.72 28.74 19.98
C GLU A 116 -3.73 28.29 18.88
N LEU A 117 -3.44 26.99 18.79
CA LEU A 117 -2.55 26.45 17.76
C LEU A 117 -3.14 26.57 16.36
N ARG A 118 -4.47 26.56 16.24
CA ARG A 118 -5.15 26.71 14.95
C ARG A 118 -5.01 28.12 14.36
N SER A 119 -4.68 29.13 15.17
CA SER A 119 -4.43 30.50 14.73
C SER A 119 -2.99 30.77 14.33
N VAL A 120 -2.10 29.76 14.46
CA VAL A 120 -0.69 29.84 14.04
C VAL A 120 -0.60 29.48 12.56
N ASP A 121 -0.27 30.44 11.71
CA ASP A 121 -0.22 30.29 10.25
C ASP A 121 0.59 29.04 9.79
N THR A 122 1.73 28.79 10.44
CA THR A 122 2.57 27.61 10.14
C THR A 122 1.85 26.30 10.44
N VAL A 123 1.16 26.21 11.58
CA VAL A 123 0.38 25.02 11.96
C VAL A 123 -0.77 24.81 10.98
N GLN A 124 -1.49 25.86 10.63
CA GLN A 124 -2.59 25.80 9.67
C GLN A 124 -2.10 25.31 8.29
N SER A 125 -1.00 25.86 7.79
CA SER A 125 -0.41 25.44 6.51
C SER A 125 0.00 23.95 6.51
N LEU A 126 0.57 23.47 7.62
CA LEU A 126 0.96 22.06 7.78
C LEU A 126 -0.27 21.15 7.85
N MET A 127 -1.34 21.57 8.52
CA MET A 127 -2.61 20.85 8.58
C MET A 127 -3.29 20.74 7.21
N ASP A 128 -3.28 21.81 6.42
CA ASP A 128 -3.81 21.83 5.07
C ASP A 128 -3.01 20.90 4.15
N GLU A 129 -1.68 20.90 4.28
CA GLU A 129 -0.81 20.00 3.51
C GLU A 129 -1.00 18.53 3.92
N LEU A 130 -1.13 18.24 5.23
CA LEU A 130 -1.44 16.90 5.73
C LEU A 130 -2.78 16.39 5.21
N THR A 131 -3.82 17.23 5.22
CA THR A 131 -5.14 16.90 4.65
C THR A 131 -5.03 16.63 3.14
N GLY A 132 -4.26 17.44 2.43
CA GLY A 132 -4.01 17.24 1.00
C GLY A 132 -3.28 15.93 0.70
N THR A 133 -2.32 15.52 1.55
CA THR A 133 -1.62 14.24 1.40
C THR A 133 -2.53 13.05 1.73
N GLU A 134 -3.44 13.15 2.72
CA GLU A 134 -4.40 12.10 3.07
C GLU A 134 -5.26 11.69 1.86
N ASN A 135 -5.86 12.69 1.20
CA ASN A 135 -6.67 12.44 0.01
C ASN A 135 -5.86 11.74 -1.11
N ARG A 136 -4.59 12.13 -1.27
CA ARG A 136 -3.71 11.49 -2.26
C ARG A 136 -3.36 10.06 -1.87
N ILE A 137 -3.04 9.80 -0.58
CA ILE A 137 -2.76 8.46 -0.07
C ILE A 137 -3.96 7.54 -0.33
N SER A 138 -5.17 7.99 -0.02
CA SER A 138 -6.40 7.22 -0.27
C SER A 138 -6.54 6.83 -1.75
N VAL A 139 -6.31 7.76 -2.67
CA VAL A 139 -6.37 7.50 -4.12
C VAL A 139 -5.28 6.52 -4.56
N GLU A 140 -4.03 6.70 -4.10
CA GLU A 140 -2.93 5.81 -4.52
C GLU A 140 -3.05 4.42 -3.88
N ARG A 141 -3.55 4.29 -2.65
CA ARG A 141 -3.90 3.00 -2.03
C ARG A 141 -4.98 2.26 -2.82
N GLN A 142 -6.01 2.97 -3.30
CA GLN A 142 -7.03 2.37 -4.16
C GLN A 142 -6.42 1.83 -5.47
N ARG A 143 -5.58 2.63 -6.15
CA ARG A 143 -4.91 2.23 -7.39
C ARG A 143 -4.01 1.01 -7.18
N TYR A 144 -3.26 0.99 -6.08
CA TYR A 144 -2.44 -0.16 -5.70
C TYR A 144 -3.30 -1.40 -5.48
N ASN A 145 -4.38 -1.29 -4.71
CA ASN A 145 -5.28 -2.41 -4.45
C ASN A 145 -5.94 -2.95 -5.74
N GLU A 146 -6.26 -2.10 -6.70
CA GLU A 146 -6.77 -2.50 -8.01
C GLU A 146 -5.71 -3.27 -8.82
N ALA A 147 -4.45 -2.78 -8.84
CA ALA A 147 -3.35 -3.45 -9.54
C ALA A 147 -3.04 -4.80 -8.89
N VAL A 148 -2.91 -4.87 -7.57
CA VAL A 148 -2.67 -6.10 -6.81
C VAL A 148 -3.82 -7.10 -6.99
N THR A 149 -5.06 -6.65 -6.95
CA THR A 149 -6.23 -7.52 -7.18
C THR A 149 -6.18 -8.12 -8.57
N THR A 150 -5.80 -7.34 -9.58
CA THR A 150 -5.67 -7.81 -10.97
C THR A 150 -4.56 -8.83 -11.10
N TYR A 151 -3.39 -8.57 -10.51
CA TYR A 151 -2.25 -9.46 -10.47
C TYR A 151 -2.59 -10.78 -9.73
N ASN A 152 -3.04 -10.71 -8.48
CA ASN A 152 -3.39 -11.89 -7.67
C ASN A 152 -4.47 -12.74 -8.36
N LYS A 153 -5.48 -12.10 -8.95
CA LYS A 153 -6.53 -12.80 -9.72
C LYS A 153 -5.95 -13.51 -10.94
N PHE A 154 -4.95 -12.94 -11.61
CA PHE A 154 -4.34 -13.56 -12.79
C PHE A 154 -3.50 -14.77 -12.41
N ILE A 155 -2.64 -14.68 -11.38
CA ILE A 155 -1.78 -15.78 -10.95
C ILE A 155 -2.54 -16.94 -10.30
N ARG A 156 -3.69 -16.68 -9.66
CA ARG A 156 -4.52 -17.71 -9.01
C ARG A 156 -5.38 -18.52 -9.98
N ARG A 157 -5.64 -18.00 -11.21
CA ARG A 157 -6.49 -18.68 -12.16
C ARG A 157 -5.77 -19.86 -12.85
N PHE A 158 -6.50 -20.95 -13.11
CA PHE A 158 -6.01 -22.04 -13.95
C PHE A 158 -5.96 -21.59 -15.43
N PRO A 159 -4.91 -21.94 -16.22
CA PRO A 159 -3.73 -22.71 -15.81
C PRO A 159 -2.56 -21.87 -15.24
N ASN A 160 -2.75 -20.56 -15.08
CA ASN A 160 -1.69 -19.61 -14.69
C ASN A 160 -1.10 -19.95 -13.30
N ASN A 161 -1.92 -20.50 -12.38
CA ASN A 161 -1.48 -20.88 -11.04
C ASN A 161 -0.37 -21.95 -11.03
N LEU A 162 -0.33 -22.83 -12.04
CA LEU A 162 0.74 -23.79 -12.19
C LEU A 162 2.05 -23.10 -12.58
N LEU A 163 1.96 -22.14 -13.50
CA LEU A 163 3.11 -21.35 -13.94
C LEU A 163 3.61 -20.42 -12.84
N ALA A 164 2.69 -19.77 -12.12
CA ALA A 164 3.03 -18.92 -10.99
C ALA A 164 3.86 -19.68 -9.95
N GLY A 165 3.39 -20.85 -9.51
CA GLY A 165 4.15 -21.70 -8.57
C GLY A 165 5.49 -22.17 -9.13
N MET A 166 5.60 -22.43 -10.45
CA MET A 166 6.85 -22.85 -11.08
C MET A 166 7.89 -21.73 -11.16
N PHE A 167 7.44 -20.48 -11.40
CA PHE A 167 8.31 -19.31 -11.58
C PHE A 167 8.43 -18.43 -10.35
N GLY A 168 7.82 -18.80 -9.22
CA GLY A 168 7.95 -18.11 -7.95
C GLY A 168 7.14 -16.81 -7.85
N PHE A 169 6.04 -16.68 -8.61
CA PHE A 169 5.09 -15.59 -8.43
C PHE A 169 4.19 -15.86 -7.23
N GLU A 170 4.20 -14.96 -6.25
CA GLU A 170 3.44 -15.05 -5.01
C GLU A 170 2.40 -13.93 -4.92
N ASP A 171 1.39 -14.13 -4.06
CA ASP A 171 0.37 -13.11 -3.82
C ASP A 171 0.99 -11.87 -3.16
N ARG A 172 0.58 -10.70 -3.63
CA ARG A 172 0.91 -9.42 -3.01
C ARG A 172 -0.17 -9.02 -1.99
N PRO A 173 0.23 -8.43 -0.84
CA PRO A 173 -0.71 -7.95 0.16
C PRO A 173 -1.49 -6.73 -0.34
N LEU A 174 -2.71 -6.54 0.17
CA LEU A 174 -3.51 -5.33 -0.04
C LEU A 174 -3.28 -4.35 1.11
N PHE A 175 -3.44 -3.05 0.86
CA PHE A 175 -3.66 -2.08 1.92
C PHE A 175 -5.08 -2.25 2.44
N GLU A 176 -5.22 -2.68 3.69
CA GLU A 176 -6.50 -2.77 4.38
C GLU A 176 -6.85 -1.40 4.99
N ALA A 177 -8.15 -1.11 5.11
CA ALA A 177 -8.61 0.03 5.89
C ALA A 177 -8.24 -0.20 7.36
N VAL A 178 -7.89 0.88 8.07
CA VAL A 178 -7.60 0.79 9.51
C VAL A 178 -8.83 0.23 10.21
N SER A 179 -8.66 -0.83 11.01
CA SER A 179 -9.75 -1.61 11.63
C SER A 179 -10.69 -0.80 12.53
N GLU A 180 -10.32 0.42 12.90
CA GLU A 180 -11.18 1.36 13.64
C GLU A 180 -12.33 1.95 12.79
N ALA A 181 -12.25 1.87 11.45
CA ALA A 181 -13.31 2.32 10.55
C ALA A 181 -14.51 1.33 10.48
N ASP A 182 -14.35 0.11 10.98
CA ASP A 182 -15.43 -0.90 11.01
C ASP A 182 -16.38 -0.77 12.21
N VAL A 183 -16.04 0.07 13.19
CA VAL A 183 -16.93 0.36 14.33
C VAL A 183 -17.65 1.67 14.06
N ALA A 184 -18.84 1.58 13.44
CA ALA A 184 -19.73 2.73 13.38
C ALA A 184 -20.00 3.19 14.82
N PRO A 185 -19.81 4.49 15.16
CA PRO A 185 -20.12 4.99 16.49
C PRO A 185 -21.60 4.71 16.78
N SER A 186 -21.86 3.97 17.87
CA SER A 186 -23.23 3.77 18.34
C SER A 186 -23.78 5.11 18.81
N VAL A 187 -24.61 5.72 17.99
CA VAL A 187 -25.37 6.89 18.43
C VAL A 187 -26.51 6.38 19.29
N ASP A 188 -26.39 6.53 20.61
CA ASP A 188 -27.48 6.29 21.55
C ASP A 188 -28.45 7.49 21.40
N LEU A 189 -29.59 7.25 20.75
CA LEU A 189 -30.65 8.23 20.56
C LEU A 189 -31.73 8.17 21.66
N ALA A 190 -31.39 7.58 22.80
CA ALA A 190 -32.32 7.50 23.94
C ALA A 190 -32.09 8.71 24.89
N ASP A 191 -32.80 9.83 24.63
CA ASP A 191 -33.37 10.78 25.59
C ASP A 191 -34.55 11.48 24.97
#